data_2a41452baabe7323817e06cb1d43c6eb
#
_entry.id   2a41452baabe7323817e06cb1d43c6eb
#
_cell.length_a   1.000
_cell.length_b   1.000
_cell.length_c   1.000
_cell.angle_alpha   90.00
_cell.angle_beta   90.00
_cell.angle_gamma   90.00
#
_symmetry.space_group_name_H-M   'P 1'
#
loop_
_entity.id
_entity.type
_entity.pdbx_description
1 polymer ?
#
loop_
_entity_poly.entity_id
_entity_poly.type
_entity_poly.pdbx_seq_one_letter_code
_entity_poly.pdbx_strand_id
1 'polypeptide(L)'
;FSSITSYFGSTLGSIGVMIIFGAVIAAGISDTGAATSMVNFFIRLFKGKRLELAPALTGFIMSIPVFGDIAIILNAPISAILAKRKKMSMTQVAPFVNLGLTLTHGLVPPTPGILAVSVLLGADIGTVILWGLVCSVISFAVCYFVLTPIYSKCEYIEPLASYTEGIEAVEDTSSVDALLIKEENTPKAAASFLPLLLPAVMIAVGSIGK
;
A
#
# COMPACT_ATOMS: atom_id res chain seq x y z
N PHE A 1 11.14 -34.62 -12.22
CA PHE A 1 9.89 -34.35 -11.50
C PHE A 1 10.11 -34.31 -9.99
N SER A 2 10.82 -35.29 -9.38
CA SER A 2 11.05 -35.34 -7.93
C SER A 2 11.72 -34.07 -7.37
N SER A 3 12.70 -33.49 -8.08
CA SER A 3 13.35 -32.22 -7.68
C SER A 3 12.38 -31.06 -7.70
N ILE A 4 11.51 -30.95 -8.71
CA ILE A 4 10.52 -29.88 -8.83
C ILE A 4 9.52 -29.95 -7.66
N THR A 5 8.99 -31.14 -7.37
CA THR A 5 8.04 -31.33 -6.27
C THR A 5 8.67 -31.11 -4.90
N SER A 6 9.95 -31.51 -4.73
CA SER A 6 10.70 -31.29 -3.49
C SER A 6 10.95 -29.79 -3.25
N TYR A 7 11.43 -29.05 -4.26
CA TYR A 7 11.63 -27.60 -4.14
C TYR A 7 10.32 -26.85 -3.94
N PHE A 8 9.25 -27.21 -4.66
CA PHE A 8 7.94 -26.64 -4.47
C PHE A 8 7.41 -26.87 -3.04
N GLY A 9 7.50 -28.11 -2.55
CA GLY A 9 7.06 -28.44 -1.19
C GLY A 9 7.87 -27.70 -0.11
N SER A 10 9.20 -27.62 -0.28
CA SER A 10 10.09 -26.87 0.62
C SER A 10 9.77 -25.37 0.63
N THR A 11 9.59 -24.77 -0.55
CA THR A 11 9.24 -23.35 -0.68
C THR A 11 7.86 -23.09 -0.06
N LEU A 12 6.87 -23.92 -0.38
CA LEU A 12 5.52 -23.76 0.18
C LEU A 12 5.52 -23.92 1.71
N GLY A 13 6.30 -24.85 2.25
CA GLY A 13 6.48 -25.02 3.70
C GLY A 13 7.12 -23.79 4.36
N SER A 14 8.04 -23.14 3.67
CA SER A 14 8.77 -21.98 4.21
C SER A 14 7.96 -20.69 4.20
N ILE A 15 7.20 -20.43 3.12
CA ILE A 15 6.50 -19.14 2.92
C ILE A 15 4.98 -19.25 2.93
N GLY A 16 4.42 -20.47 2.82
CA GLY A 16 2.96 -20.69 2.68
C GLY A 16 2.17 -20.15 3.87
N VAL A 17 2.68 -20.31 5.08
CA VAL A 17 2.05 -19.79 6.30
C VAL A 17 1.96 -18.26 6.26
N MET A 18 3.00 -17.60 5.79
CA MET A 18 2.98 -16.14 5.66
C MET A 18 2.02 -15.64 4.58
N ILE A 19 1.90 -16.40 3.47
CA ILE A 19 0.91 -16.12 2.43
C ILE A 19 -0.50 -16.17 3.01
N ILE A 20 -0.80 -17.19 3.80
CA ILE A 20 -2.11 -17.34 4.45
C ILE A 20 -2.39 -16.18 5.40
N PHE A 21 -1.44 -15.84 6.28
CA PHE A 21 -1.63 -14.70 7.19
C PHE A 21 -1.74 -13.36 6.45
N GLY A 22 -0.97 -13.16 5.40
CA GLY A 22 -1.10 -11.97 4.54
C GLY A 22 -2.49 -11.87 3.91
N ALA A 23 -3.04 -12.99 3.44
CA ALA A 23 -4.40 -13.03 2.89
C ALA A 23 -5.48 -12.75 3.95
N VAL A 24 -5.32 -13.27 5.17
CA VAL A 24 -6.24 -12.99 6.30
C VAL A 24 -6.20 -11.51 6.67
N ILE A 25 -5.02 -10.90 6.74
CA ILE A 25 -4.89 -9.47 7.01
C ILE A 25 -5.55 -8.66 5.89
N ALA A 26 -5.33 -9.03 4.63
CA ALA A 26 -5.93 -8.35 3.49
C ALA A 26 -7.47 -8.44 3.50
N ALA A 27 -8.03 -9.60 3.80
CA ALA A 27 -9.47 -9.79 3.97
C ALA A 27 -10.01 -8.88 5.10
N GLY A 28 -9.34 -8.85 6.25
CA GLY A 28 -9.73 -7.97 7.36
C GLY A 28 -9.69 -6.48 6.98
N ILE A 29 -8.70 -6.04 6.19
CA ILE A 29 -8.62 -4.66 5.68
C ILE A 29 -9.79 -4.36 4.73
N SER A 30 -10.12 -5.31 3.86
CA SER A 30 -11.25 -5.20 2.93
C SER A 30 -12.58 -5.09 3.67
N ASP A 31 -12.86 -6.07 4.54
CA ASP A 31 -14.15 -6.21 5.19
C ASP A 31 -14.46 -5.10 6.21
N THR A 32 -13.42 -4.50 6.75
CA THR A 32 -13.56 -3.42 7.77
C THR A 32 -13.50 -2.01 7.19
N GLY A 33 -13.23 -1.82 5.90
CA GLY A 33 -12.99 -0.50 5.33
C GLY A 33 -11.73 0.19 5.89
N ALA A 34 -10.77 -0.57 6.41
CA ALA A 34 -9.54 -0.03 7.00
C ALA A 34 -8.70 0.74 5.97
N ALA A 35 -8.70 0.31 4.71
CA ALA A 35 -8.01 1.02 3.63
C ALA A 35 -8.56 2.44 3.44
N THR A 36 -9.88 2.59 3.44
CA THR A 36 -10.55 3.89 3.36
C THR A 36 -10.21 4.77 4.55
N SER A 37 -10.17 4.22 5.75
CA SER A 37 -9.78 4.95 6.96
C SER A 37 -8.33 5.46 6.90
N MET A 38 -7.40 4.67 6.38
CA MET A 38 -6.00 5.07 6.17
C MET A 38 -5.88 6.19 5.13
N VAL A 39 -6.59 6.07 4.01
CA VAL A 39 -6.60 7.13 2.99
C VAL A 39 -7.17 8.43 3.56
N ASN A 40 -8.27 8.35 4.30
CA ASN A 40 -8.87 9.51 4.95
C ASN A 40 -7.92 10.17 5.97
N PHE A 41 -7.13 9.37 6.68
CA PHE A 41 -6.08 9.90 7.56
C PHE A 41 -5.05 10.73 6.77
N PHE A 42 -4.56 10.23 5.63
CA PHE A 42 -3.62 10.98 4.81
C PHE A 42 -4.24 12.21 4.14
N ILE A 43 -5.52 12.15 3.72
CA ILE A 43 -6.24 13.32 3.20
C ILE A 43 -6.26 14.44 4.26
N ARG A 44 -6.55 14.10 5.51
CA ARG A 44 -6.53 15.06 6.62
C ARG A 44 -5.13 15.58 6.91
N LEU A 45 -4.12 14.70 6.91
CA LEU A 45 -2.72 15.05 7.16
C LEU A 45 -2.21 16.06 6.12
N PHE A 46 -2.53 15.87 4.84
CA PHE A 46 -2.16 16.78 3.77
C PHE A 46 -3.14 17.95 3.58
N LYS A 47 -4.16 18.05 4.42
CA LYS A 47 -5.18 19.12 4.35
C LYS A 47 -5.82 19.22 2.96
N GLY A 48 -6.09 18.10 2.32
CA GLY A 48 -6.68 18.02 0.97
C GLY A 48 -5.75 18.46 -0.17
N LYS A 49 -4.49 18.76 0.12
CA LYS A 49 -3.46 19.06 -0.89
C LYS A 49 -2.77 17.75 -1.29
N ARG A 50 -2.31 17.66 -2.55
CA ARG A 50 -1.56 16.49 -3.08
C ARG A 50 -2.30 15.17 -2.79
N LEU A 51 -3.56 15.10 -3.21
CA LEU A 51 -4.43 13.96 -2.93
C LEU A 51 -3.91 12.65 -3.53
N GLU A 52 -3.09 12.71 -4.56
CA GLU A 52 -2.40 11.55 -5.14
C GLU A 52 -1.52 10.81 -4.13
N LEU A 53 -0.99 11.53 -3.12
CA LEU A 53 -0.18 10.93 -2.07
C LEU A 53 -1.00 10.10 -1.06
N ALA A 54 -2.27 10.41 -0.85
CA ALA A 54 -3.07 9.72 0.15
C ALA A 54 -3.22 8.21 -0.16
N PRO A 55 -3.71 7.80 -1.35
CA PRO A 55 -3.76 6.39 -1.70
C PRO A 55 -2.36 5.80 -1.94
N ALA A 56 -1.38 6.59 -2.41
CA ALA A 56 -0.01 6.12 -2.60
C ALA A 56 0.67 5.71 -1.29
N LEU A 57 0.56 6.52 -0.23
CA LEU A 57 1.12 6.19 1.08
C LEU A 57 0.30 5.11 1.80
N THR A 58 -1.00 5.05 1.57
CA THR A 58 -1.81 3.91 2.05
C THR A 58 -1.30 2.62 1.43
N GLY A 59 -1.12 2.58 0.11
CA GLY A 59 -0.53 1.45 -0.59
C GLY A 59 0.87 1.10 -0.10
N PHE A 60 1.72 2.10 0.11
CA PHE A 60 3.07 1.93 0.67
C PHE A 60 3.06 1.17 2.00
N ILE A 61 2.13 1.50 2.90
CA ILE A 61 2.03 0.84 4.21
C ILE A 61 1.35 -0.53 4.09
N MET A 62 0.27 -0.61 3.31
CA MET A 62 -0.48 -1.87 3.13
C MET A 62 0.40 -2.97 2.53
N SER A 63 1.28 -2.63 1.62
CA SER A 63 2.13 -3.59 0.90
C SER A 63 3.27 -4.16 1.74
N ILE A 64 3.48 -3.71 2.99
CA ILE A 64 4.45 -4.31 3.89
C ILE A 64 4.06 -5.76 4.24
N PRO A 65 2.87 -6.03 4.83
CA PRO A 65 2.46 -7.40 5.11
C PRO A 65 1.55 -8.03 4.05
N VAL A 66 0.95 -7.22 3.15
CA VAL A 66 -0.02 -7.65 2.16
C VAL A 66 0.64 -7.75 0.79
N PHE A 67 0.27 -8.78 0.01
CA PHE A 67 0.75 -8.91 -1.36
C PHE A 67 0.35 -7.69 -2.20
N GLY A 68 1.28 -7.22 -3.02
CA GLY A 68 1.08 -6.05 -3.87
C GLY A 68 -0.17 -6.14 -4.75
N ASP A 69 -0.45 -7.31 -5.31
CA ASP A 69 -1.62 -7.55 -6.15
C ASP A 69 -2.94 -7.34 -5.40
N ILE A 70 -3.02 -7.82 -4.16
CA ILE A 70 -4.21 -7.64 -3.33
C ILE A 70 -4.30 -6.18 -2.88
N ALA A 71 -3.19 -5.59 -2.48
CA ALA A 71 -3.15 -4.21 -2.04
C ALA A 71 -3.55 -3.22 -3.15
N ILE A 72 -3.21 -3.50 -4.43
CA ILE A 72 -3.65 -2.66 -5.55
C ILE A 72 -5.15 -2.80 -5.81
N ILE A 73 -5.70 -4.02 -5.72
CA ILE A 73 -7.14 -4.26 -5.88
C ILE A 73 -7.94 -3.49 -4.83
N LEU A 74 -7.49 -3.48 -3.57
CA LEU A 74 -8.14 -2.75 -2.48
C LEU A 74 -8.02 -1.23 -2.64
N ASN A 75 -6.90 -0.76 -3.18
CA ASN A 75 -6.62 0.67 -3.31
C ASN A 75 -7.18 1.30 -4.60
N ALA A 76 -7.40 0.50 -5.64
CA ALA A 76 -7.86 0.99 -6.94
C ALA A 76 -9.20 1.72 -6.89
N PRO A 77 -10.28 1.19 -6.28
CA PRO A 77 -11.55 1.91 -6.19
C PRO A 77 -11.43 3.21 -5.39
N ILE A 78 -10.67 3.21 -4.29
CA ILE A 78 -10.44 4.39 -3.45
C ILE A 78 -9.73 5.48 -4.26
N SER A 79 -8.70 5.09 -5.01
CA SER A 79 -7.94 5.99 -5.90
C SER A 79 -8.83 6.59 -6.99
N ALA A 80 -9.70 5.78 -7.60
CA ALA A 80 -10.65 6.23 -8.61
C ALA A 80 -11.67 7.22 -8.05
N ILE A 81 -12.23 6.96 -6.87
CA ILE A 81 -13.16 7.86 -6.17
C ILE A 81 -12.50 9.22 -5.89
N LEU A 82 -11.27 9.23 -5.37
CA LEU A 82 -10.54 10.46 -5.10
C LEU A 82 -10.22 11.24 -6.38
N ALA A 83 -9.78 10.55 -7.43
CA ALA A 83 -9.52 11.14 -8.72
C ALA A 83 -10.79 11.79 -9.30
N LYS A 84 -11.94 11.11 -9.22
CA LYS A 84 -13.23 11.65 -9.67
C LYS A 84 -13.64 12.88 -8.86
N ARG A 85 -13.59 12.81 -7.54
CA ARG A 85 -13.97 13.93 -6.66
C ARG A 85 -13.18 15.21 -6.93
N LYS A 86 -11.89 15.10 -7.17
CA LYS A 86 -11.02 16.25 -7.43
C LYS A 86 -10.76 16.54 -8.90
N LYS A 87 -11.44 15.87 -9.82
CA LYS A 87 -11.22 15.98 -11.27
C LYS A 87 -9.75 15.78 -11.66
N MET A 88 -9.08 14.82 -11.01
CA MET A 88 -7.70 14.45 -11.30
C MET A 88 -7.66 13.34 -12.34
N SER A 89 -6.61 13.33 -13.16
CA SER A 89 -6.37 12.22 -14.07
C SER A 89 -5.86 10.99 -13.32
N MET A 90 -6.27 9.80 -13.75
CA MET A 90 -5.69 8.54 -13.25
C MET A 90 -4.20 8.42 -13.57
N THR A 91 -3.69 9.09 -14.61
CA THR A 91 -2.26 9.20 -14.88
C THR A 91 -1.47 9.91 -13.77
N GLN A 92 -2.14 10.72 -12.95
CA GLN A 92 -1.54 11.41 -11.82
C GLN A 92 -1.67 10.65 -10.50
N VAL A 93 -2.56 9.67 -10.41
CA VAL A 93 -2.83 8.92 -9.16
C VAL A 93 -2.26 7.51 -9.23
N ALA A 94 -2.62 6.73 -10.24
CA ALA A 94 -2.29 5.31 -10.32
C ALA A 94 -0.78 5.01 -10.29
N PRO A 95 0.10 5.76 -10.99
CA PRO A 95 1.54 5.50 -10.94
C PRO A 95 2.14 5.65 -9.54
N PHE A 96 1.68 6.62 -8.75
CA PHE A 96 2.20 6.81 -7.39
C PHE A 96 1.67 5.75 -6.43
N VAL A 97 0.43 5.29 -6.62
CA VAL A 97 -0.10 4.14 -5.88
C VAL A 97 0.74 2.91 -6.16
N ASN A 98 0.96 2.61 -7.44
CA ASN A 98 1.78 1.46 -7.84
C ASN A 98 3.23 1.59 -7.34
N LEU A 99 3.80 2.79 -7.39
CA LEU A 99 5.14 3.06 -6.86
C LEU A 99 5.21 2.74 -5.35
N GLY A 100 4.25 3.24 -4.57
CA GLY A 100 4.19 2.99 -3.13
C GLY A 100 4.11 1.50 -2.82
N LEU A 101 3.19 0.80 -3.47
CA LEU A 101 3.00 -0.65 -3.33
C LEU A 101 4.27 -1.43 -3.69
N THR A 102 4.87 -1.14 -4.83
CA THR A 102 6.01 -1.90 -5.36
C THR A 102 7.26 -1.73 -4.51
N LEU A 103 7.53 -0.53 -4.02
CA LEU A 103 8.73 -0.25 -3.24
C LEU A 103 8.76 -1.04 -1.92
N THR A 104 7.69 -0.99 -1.15
CA THR A 104 7.65 -1.72 0.13
C THR A 104 7.50 -3.22 -0.07
N HIS A 105 6.70 -3.65 -1.07
CA HIS A 105 6.58 -5.06 -1.40
C HIS A 105 7.91 -5.69 -1.81
N GLY A 106 8.73 -4.96 -2.56
CA GLY A 106 10.01 -5.47 -3.08
C GLY A 106 11.19 -5.35 -2.11
N LEU A 107 11.13 -4.43 -1.14
CA LEU A 107 12.27 -4.09 -0.30
C LEU A 107 12.08 -4.40 1.19
N VAL A 108 10.85 -4.60 1.65
CA VAL A 108 10.57 -4.73 3.10
C VAL A 108 9.98 -6.10 3.42
N PRO A 109 10.68 -6.92 4.24
CA PRO A 109 10.06 -8.10 4.82
C PRO A 109 8.79 -7.74 5.65
N PRO A 110 7.81 -8.63 5.79
CA PRO A 110 7.84 -10.07 5.55
C PRO A 110 7.37 -10.54 4.17
N THR A 111 7.39 -9.72 3.14
CA THR A 111 7.01 -10.19 1.80
C THR A 111 7.91 -11.36 1.35
N PRO A 112 7.33 -12.37 0.67
CA PRO A 112 8.03 -13.64 0.43
C PRO A 112 9.32 -13.52 -0.34
N GLY A 113 9.39 -12.63 -1.33
CA GLY A 113 10.56 -12.47 -2.19
C GLY A 113 11.80 -12.01 -1.41
N ILE A 114 11.69 -10.87 -0.74
CA ILE A 114 12.82 -10.30 0.02
C ILE A 114 13.15 -11.17 1.24
N LEU A 115 12.14 -11.80 1.86
CA LEU A 115 12.37 -12.71 2.97
C LEU A 115 13.19 -13.93 2.55
N ALA A 116 12.83 -14.57 1.43
CA ALA A 116 13.55 -15.72 0.91
C ALA A 116 15.01 -15.36 0.60
N VAL A 117 15.23 -14.20 -0.05
CA VAL A 117 16.60 -13.72 -0.33
C VAL A 117 17.37 -13.45 0.96
N SER A 118 16.74 -12.82 1.96
CA SER A 118 17.37 -12.54 3.26
C SER A 118 17.81 -13.82 3.97
N VAL A 119 16.95 -14.84 3.98
CA VAL A 119 17.26 -16.14 4.57
C VAL A 119 18.38 -16.85 3.83
N LEU A 120 18.36 -16.86 2.49
CA LEU A 120 19.39 -17.47 1.67
C LEU A 120 20.78 -16.82 1.85
N LEU A 121 20.80 -15.51 2.06
CA LEU A 121 22.03 -14.75 2.30
C LEU A 121 22.47 -14.75 3.77
N GLY A 122 21.70 -15.36 4.66
CA GLY A 122 21.98 -15.33 6.11
C GLY A 122 21.89 -13.92 6.71
N ALA A 123 21.14 -13.01 6.06
CA ALA A 123 21.01 -11.64 6.53
C ALA A 123 20.05 -11.55 7.73
N ASP A 124 20.35 -10.65 8.66
CA ASP A 124 19.45 -10.35 9.77
C ASP A 124 18.18 -9.64 9.27
N ILE A 125 17.04 -10.27 9.49
CA ILE A 125 15.74 -9.81 8.94
C ILE A 125 15.36 -8.42 9.50
N GLY A 126 15.66 -8.13 10.76
CA GLY A 126 15.42 -6.81 11.36
C GLY A 126 16.21 -5.71 10.66
N THR A 127 17.47 -5.96 10.38
CA THR A 127 18.34 -5.07 9.63
C THR A 127 17.81 -4.86 8.20
N VAL A 128 17.33 -5.92 7.55
CA VAL A 128 16.74 -5.82 6.21
C VAL A 128 15.46 -4.99 6.24
N ILE A 129 14.60 -5.15 7.25
CA ILE A 129 13.39 -4.32 7.42
C ILE A 129 13.76 -2.84 7.55
N LEU A 130 14.72 -2.52 8.43
CA LEU A 130 15.12 -1.12 8.67
C LEU A 130 15.67 -0.46 7.40
N TRP A 131 16.64 -1.09 6.76
CA TRP A 131 17.23 -0.54 5.53
C TRP A 131 16.26 -0.57 4.36
N GLY A 132 15.43 -1.61 4.26
CA GLY A 132 14.37 -1.69 3.26
C GLY A 132 13.37 -0.53 3.37
N LEU A 133 12.95 -0.18 4.59
CA LEU A 133 12.08 0.98 4.84
C LEU A 133 12.79 2.29 4.48
N VAL A 134 14.03 2.49 4.91
CA VAL A 134 14.81 3.70 4.59
C VAL A 134 14.95 3.86 3.08
N CYS A 135 15.38 2.81 2.39
CA CYS A 135 15.52 2.82 0.93
C CYS A 135 14.17 3.07 0.23
N SER A 136 13.09 2.44 0.70
CA SER A 136 11.75 2.63 0.13
C SER A 136 11.27 4.06 0.27
N VAL A 137 11.46 4.69 1.43
CA VAL A 137 11.06 6.09 1.68
C VAL A 137 11.86 7.04 0.80
N ILE A 138 13.18 6.87 0.74
CA ILE A 138 14.05 7.72 -0.11
C ILE A 138 13.67 7.55 -1.58
N SER A 139 13.53 6.31 -2.05
CA SER A 139 13.15 6.01 -3.44
C SER A 139 11.77 6.58 -3.78
N PHE A 140 10.80 6.42 -2.88
CA PHE A 140 9.47 7.00 -3.07
C PHE A 140 9.54 8.53 -3.21
N ALA A 141 10.27 9.20 -2.31
CA ALA A 141 10.42 10.65 -2.36
C ALA A 141 11.09 11.11 -3.66
N VAL A 142 12.21 10.50 -4.03
CA VAL A 142 12.94 10.83 -5.28
C VAL A 142 12.04 10.62 -6.49
N CYS A 143 11.43 9.44 -6.62
CA CYS A 143 10.54 9.14 -7.74
C CYS A 143 9.32 10.08 -7.77
N TYR A 144 8.73 10.40 -6.62
CA TYR A 144 7.61 11.33 -6.54
C TYR A 144 7.97 12.71 -7.11
N PHE A 145 9.09 13.30 -6.68
CA PHE A 145 9.52 14.61 -7.16
C PHE A 145 9.93 14.61 -8.64
N VAL A 146 10.56 13.54 -9.12
CA VAL A 146 10.97 13.40 -10.52
C VAL A 146 9.79 13.13 -11.45
N LEU A 147 8.86 12.27 -11.03
CA LEU A 147 7.76 11.82 -11.88
C LEU A 147 6.56 12.77 -11.88
N THR A 148 6.33 13.53 -10.81
CA THR A 148 5.22 14.49 -10.72
C THR A 148 5.16 15.44 -11.92
N PRO A 149 6.24 16.13 -12.34
CA PRO A 149 6.20 17.03 -13.50
C PRO A 149 6.02 16.28 -14.82
N ILE A 150 6.37 15.00 -14.89
CA ILE A 150 6.18 14.18 -16.09
C ILE A 150 4.71 13.80 -16.21
N TYR A 151 4.14 13.21 -15.17
CA TYR A 151 2.74 12.76 -15.17
C TYR A 151 1.73 13.92 -15.22
N SER A 152 2.10 15.11 -14.75
CA SER A 152 1.23 16.30 -14.90
C SER A 152 1.03 16.76 -16.35
N LYS A 153 1.90 16.33 -17.26
CA LYS A 153 1.85 16.64 -18.70
C LYS A 153 1.24 15.51 -19.54
N CYS A 154 0.95 14.35 -18.92
CA CYS A 154 0.37 13.22 -19.62
C CYS A 154 -1.12 13.48 -19.94
N GLU A 155 -1.63 12.76 -20.92
CA GLU A 155 -3.03 12.79 -21.32
C GLU A 155 -3.95 12.49 -20.13
N TYR A 156 -5.08 13.19 -20.09
CA TYR A 156 -6.10 12.97 -19.06
C TYR A 156 -6.81 11.64 -19.30
N ILE A 157 -6.73 10.77 -18.32
CA ILE A 157 -7.46 9.50 -18.29
C ILE A 157 -8.49 9.54 -17.17
N GLU A 158 -9.74 9.36 -17.53
CA GLU A 158 -10.82 9.31 -16.55
C GLU A 158 -10.73 8.07 -15.66
N PRO A 159 -11.13 8.19 -14.39
CA PRO A 159 -11.33 7.04 -13.53
C PRO A 159 -12.38 6.08 -14.10
N LEU A 160 -12.14 4.78 -13.92
CA LEU A 160 -13.02 3.74 -14.44
C LEU A 160 -14.46 3.90 -13.89
N ALA A 161 -15.45 3.91 -14.78
CA ALA A 161 -16.84 4.15 -14.42
C ALA A 161 -17.37 3.16 -13.37
N SER A 162 -16.97 1.88 -13.44
CA SER A 162 -17.39 0.85 -12.48
C SER A 162 -17.01 1.15 -11.03
N TYR A 163 -15.98 1.96 -10.79
CA TYR A 163 -15.57 2.38 -9.45
C TYR A 163 -16.13 3.74 -9.02
N THR A 164 -16.71 4.48 -9.97
CA THR A 164 -17.12 5.87 -9.73
C THR A 164 -18.60 6.12 -10.03
N GLU A 165 -19.37 5.07 -10.22
CA GLU A 165 -20.81 5.15 -10.44
C GLU A 165 -21.49 5.80 -9.22
N GLY A 166 -22.31 6.82 -9.46
CA GLY A 166 -22.96 7.59 -8.39
C GLY A 166 -22.05 8.55 -7.62
N ILE A 167 -20.75 8.65 -7.97
CA ILE A 167 -19.83 9.59 -7.37
C ILE A 167 -19.78 10.88 -8.19
N GLU A 168 -20.14 11.99 -7.57
CA GLU A 168 -20.02 13.32 -8.17
C GLU A 168 -18.69 13.98 -7.83
N ALA A 169 -18.25 14.84 -8.74
CA ALA A 169 -17.08 15.69 -8.46
C ALA A 169 -17.46 16.74 -7.40
N VAL A 170 -16.56 17.00 -6.48
CA VAL A 170 -16.74 18.02 -5.45
C VAL A 170 -16.41 19.39 -6.06
N GLU A 171 -17.39 20.32 -6.06
CA GLU A 171 -17.20 21.66 -6.60
C GLU A 171 -16.30 22.50 -5.67
N ASP A 172 -16.52 22.40 -4.35
CA ASP A 172 -15.70 23.07 -3.35
C ASP A 172 -14.67 22.12 -2.74
N THR A 173 -13.49 22.08 -3.33
CA THR A 173 -12.35 21.29 -2.84
C THR A 173 -11.59 21.97 -1.69
N SER A 174 -12.04 23.11 -1.20
CA SER A 174 -11.41 23.82 -0.07
C SER A 174 -11.71 23.12 1.27
N SER A 175 -12.82 22.40 1.36
CA SER A 175 -13.21 21.63 2.54
C SER A 175 -12.59 20.23 2.50
N VAL A 176 -11.74 19.93 3.47
CA VAL A 176 -11.15 18.59 3.64
C VAL A 176 -12.24 17.53 3.83
N ASP A 177 -13.30 17.86 4.56
CA ASP A 177 -14.38 16.93 4.87
C ASP A 177 -15.18 16.51 3.62
N ALA A 178 -15.26 17.37 2.60
CA ALA A 178 -15.89 17.04 1.33
C ALA A 178 -15.09 16.00 0.50
N LEU A 179 -13.78 15.92 0.74
CA LEU A 179 -12.89 14.98 0.07
C LEU A 179 -12.86 13.60 0.75
N LEU A 180 -13.27 13.51 2.01
CA LEU A 180 -13.26 12.26 2.77
C LEU A 180 -14.24 11.25 2.16
N ILE A 181 -13.79 10.02 2.03
CA ILE A 181 -14.63 8.91 1.60
C ILE A 181 -15.43 8.45 2.82
N LYS A 182 -16.75 8.60 2.74
CA LYS A 182 -17.67 8.15 3.79
C LYS A 182 -18.03 6.70 3.54
N GLU A 183 -17.69 5.86 4.46
CA GLU A 183 -18.07 4.46 4.53
C GLU A 183 -18.61 4.17 5.93
N GLU A 184 -19.71 3.42 6.03
CA GLU A 184 -20.29 3.06 7.32
C GLU A 184 -19.35 2.11 8.07
N ASN A 185 -19.17 2.36 9.37
CA ASN A 185 -18.39 1.51 10.28
C ASN A 185 -16.88 1.40 10.00
N THR A 186 -16.25 2.41 9.37
CA THR A 186 -14.78 2.39 9.23
C THR A 186 -14.08 2.48 10.59
N PRO A 187 -13.04 1.67 10.84
CA PRO A 187 -12.28 1.72 12.07
C PRO A 187 -11.51 3.04 12.21
N LYS A 188 -11.11 3.38 13.44
CA LYS A 188 -10.22 4.53 13.65
C LYS A 188 -8.90 4.30 12.91
N ALA A 189 -8.29 5.36 12.38
CA ALA A 189 -7.04 5.27 11.62
C ALA A 189 -5.95 4.48 12.37
N ALA A 190 -5.74 4.72 13.66
CA ALA A 190 -4.76 3.99 14.46
C ALA A 190 -5.04 2.47 14.49
N ALA A 191 -6.31 2.06 14.56
CA ALA A 191 -6.69 0.65 14.51
C ALA A 191 -6.46 0.05 13.14
N SER A 192 -6.57 0.84 12.07
CA SER A 192 -6.31 0.41 10.68
C SER A 192 -4.82 0.17 10.40
N PHE A 193 -3.93 0.97 10.99
CA PHE A 193 -2.49 0.80 10.84
C PHE A 193 -1.91 -0.33 11.69
N LEU A 194 -2.51 -0.63 12.84
CA LEU A 194 -1.97 -1.57 13.82
C LEU A 194 -1.70 -2.97 13.23
N PRO A 195 -2.66 -3.65 12.57
CA PRO A 195 -2.44 -5.01 12.05
C PRO A 195 -1.38 -5.07 10.94
N LEU A 196 -1.10 -3.93 10.28
CA LEU A 196 -0.10 -3.84 9.23
C LEU A 196 1.32 -3.63 9.79
N LEU A 197 1.45 -2.75 10.75
CA LEU A 197 2.77 -2.37 11.29
C LEU A 197 3.24 -3.31 12.40
N LEU A 198 2.32 -3.88 13.18
CA LEU A 198 2.64 -4.71 14.32
C LEU A 198 3.54 -5.91 13.96
N PRO A 199 3.25 -6.72 12.92
CA PRO A 199 4.11 -7.84 12.56
C PRO A 199 5.53 -7.40 12.19
N ALA A 200 5.67 -6.34 11.40
CA ALA A 200 6.98 -5.82 10.99
C ALA A 200 7.79 -5.30 12.19
N VAL A 201 7.13 -4.58 13.10
CA VAL A 201 7.75 -4.07 14.34
C VAL A 201 8.17 -5.22 15.25
N MET A 202 7.33 -6.22 15.45
CA MET A 202 7.66 -7.38 16.28
C MET A 202 8.85 -8.16 15.73
N ILE A 203 8.93 -8.35 14.42
CA ILE A 203 10.07 -9.01 13.77
C ILE A 203 11.33 -8.17 13.94
N ALA A 204 11.26 -6.86 13.69
CA ALA A 204 12.40 -5.96 13.85
C ALA A 204 12.93 -5.93 15.29
N VAL A 205 12.03 -5.82 16.27
CA VAL A 205 12.43 -5.82 17.72
C VAL A 205 12.99 -7.19 18.14
N GLY A 206 12.37 -8.28 17.69
CA GLY A 206 12.87 -9.63 18.00
C GLY A 206 14.22 -9.96 17.38
N SER A 207 14.63 -9.23 16.33
CA SER A 207 15.94 -9.37 15.70
C SER A 207 17.05 -8.61 16.44
N ILE A 208 16.73 -7.45 17.03
CA ILE A 208 17.71 -6.62 17.79
C ILE A 208 18.12 -7.29 19.11
N GLY A 209 17.36 -8.23 19.61
CA GLY A 209 17.62 -8.94 20.88
C GLY A 209 18.47 -10.22 20.76
N LYS A 210 19.01 -10.51 19.57
CA LYS A 210 19.93 -11.64 19.33
C LYS A 210 21.32 -11.14 19.03
#